data_1102b5935b0f83bd9bbdfaa32ec38e34
#
_entry.id   1102b5935b0f83bd9bbdfaa32ec38e34
#
_cell.length_a   1.000
_cell.length_b   1.000
_cell.length_c   1.000
_cell.angle_alpha   90.00
_cell.angle_beta   90.00
_cell.angle_gamma   90.00
#
_symmetry.space_group_name_H-M   'P 1'
#
loop_
_entity.id
_entity.type
_entity.pdbx_description
1 polymer ?
#
loop_
_entity_poly.entity_id
_entity_poly.type
_entity_poly.pdbx_seq_one_letter_code
_entity_poly.pdbx_strand_id
1 'polypeptide(L)'
;YSQKGSPYLNLRLKDRTGDVDGKVWENALAWDRAFKKGDLIRIQARALSFKNAIQLSIIELRKVEDAEVELADYFPVAKGDRAAMFAEILAYCEQVKTPCLAALLQSFFKDEKIAGLFGRAPAAKGFHHVYIGGLLEHTLSVVRLLDRAAGHYAGVNRDLLIAGGILHDIGKIYEFSFERIVEYSDPGRLVGHIV
;
A
#
# COMPACT_ATOMS: atom_id res chain seq x y z
N TYR A 1 5.87 -3.66 30.74
CA TYR A 1 6.74 -4.07 31.86
C TYR A 1 6.74 -5.58 32.00
N SER A 2 7.90 -6.15 32.30
CA SER A 2 8.05 -7.56 32.62
C SER A 2 7.37 -7.89 33.97
N GLN A 3 7.21 -9.19 34.27
CA GLN A 3 6.72 -9.62 35.60
C GLN A 3 7.60 -9.13 36.76
N LYS A 4 8.87 -8.79 36.48
CA LYS A 4 9.80 -8.23 37.46
C LYS A 4 9.80 -6.68 37.50
N GLY A 5 8.88 -6.02 36.80
CA GLY A 5 8.76 -4.57 36.76
C GLY A 5 9.76 -3.82 35.86
N SER A 6 10.60 -4.53 35.10
CA SER A 6 11.53 -3.90 34.15
C SER A 6 10.82 -3.57 32.83
N PRO A 7 11.05 -2.39 32.24
CA PRO A 7 10.50 -2.06 30.92
C PRO A 7 11.10 -2.94 29.85
N TYR A 8 10.30 -3.37 28.89
CA TYR A 8 10.77 -4.03 27.68
C TYR A 8 10.00 -3.48 26.48
N LEU A 9 10.60 -3.54 25.29
CA LEU A 9 9.95 -3.12 24.05
C LEU A 9 9.47 -4.35 23.30
N ASN A 10 8.21 -4.33 22.88
CA ASN A 10 7.62 -5.36 22.05
C ASN A 10 7.47 -4.84 20.63
N LEU A 11 8.10 -5.51 19.67
CA LEU A 11 8.14 -5.12 18.27
C LEU A 11 7.41 -6.17 17.44
N ARG A 12 6.66 -5.71 16.44
CA ARG A 12 6.22 -6.53 15.33
C ARG A 12 7.09 -6.19 14.13
N LEU A 13 7.96 -7.11 13.78
CA LEU A 13 8.87 -6.98 12.64
C LEU A 13 8.22 -7.57 11.42
N LYS A 14 8.38 -6.92 10.27
CA LYS A 14 7.75 -7.35 9.02
C LYS A 14 8.69 -7.11 7.85
N ASP A 15 8.70 -8.06 6.91
CA ASP A 15 9.27 -7.92 5.58
C ASP A 15 8.29 -8.47 4.52
N ARG A 16 8.72 -8.65 3.27
CA ARG A 16 7.89 -9.19 2.20
C ARG A 16 7.50 -10.66 2.40
N THR A 17 8.22 -11.40 3.24
CA THR A 17 8.01 -12.84 3.45
C THR A 17 7.06 -13.15 4.58
N GLY A 18 6.89 -12.22 5.53
CA GLY A 18 6.02 -12.38 6.67
C GLY A 18 6.35 -11.43 7.81
N ASP A 19 5.90 -11.79 8.99
CA ASP A 19 6.09 -11.01 10.20
C ASP A 19 6.42 -11.89 11.41
N VAL A 20 7.15 -11.33 12.37
CA VAL A 20 7.59 -12.01 13.57
C VAL A 20 7.60 -11.06 14.77
N ASP A 21 7.25 -11.57 15.96
CA ASP A 21 7.36 -10.81 17.19
C ASP A 21 8.79 -10.77 17.68
N GLY A 22 9.26 -9.58 18.08
CA GLY A 22 10.55 -9.34 18.67
C GLY A 22 10.45 -8.68 20.04
N LYS A 23 11.30 -9.05 20.96
CA LYS A 23 11.42 -8.41 22.28
C LYS A 23 12.81 -7.86 22.52
N VAL A 24 12.85 -6.61 22.98
CA VAL A 24 14.05 -5.94 23.46
C VAL A 24 13.97 -5.83 24.97
N TRP A 25 14.86 -6.51 25.65
CA TRP A 25 14.84 -6.56 27.13
C TRP A 25 15.74 -5.50 27.76
N GLU A 26 16.79 -5.10 27.07
CA GLU A 26 17.76 -4.12 27.57
C GLU A 26 17.61 -2.79 26.83
N ASN A 27 17.80 -1.70 27.55
CA ASN A 27 17.73 -0.35 27.01
C ASN A 27 16.42 0.00 26.27
N ALA A 28 15.30 -0.68 26.61
CA ALA A 28 14.01 -0.57 25.90
C ALA A 28 13.55 0.88 25.73
N LEU A 29 13.66 1.73 26.76
CA LEU A 29 13.25 3.13 26.68
C LEU A 29 14.13 3.99 25.76
N ALA A 30 15.41 3.65 25.62
CA ALA A 30 16.30 4.35 24.70
C ALA A 30 15.93 4.00 23.25
N TRP A 31 15.66 2.72 22.98
CA TRP A 31 15.25 2.26 21.67
C TRP A 31 13.87 2.76 21.25
N ASP A 32 12.92 2.84 22.18
CA ASP A 32 11.58 3.38 21.90
C ASP A 32 11.60 4.83 21.38
N ARG A 33 12.64 5.58 21.76
CA ARG A 33 12.87 6.96 21.30
C ARG A 33 13.69 7.06 20.01
N ALA A 34 14.43 6.01 19.67
CA ALA A 34 15.40 6.05 18.58
C ALA A 34 14.76 5.81 17.21
N PHE A 35 13.61 5.14 17.15
CA PHE A 35 12.90 4.85 15.90
C PHE A 35 11.39 4.88 16.08
N LYS A 36 10.70 4.98 14.96
CA LYS A 36 9.24 5.02 14.87
C LYS A 36 8.71 3.80 14.12
N LYS A 37 7.41 3.56 14.28
CA LYS A 37 6.71 2.57 13.45
C LYS A 37 6.93 2.88 11.96
N GLY A 38 7.35 1.89 11.20
CA GLY A 38 7.68 2.01 9.78
C GLY A 38 9.15 2.26 9.48
N ASP A 39 9.98 2.54 10.45
CA ASP A 39 11.41 2.64 10.23
C ASP A 39 12.00 1.26 9.89
N LEU A 40 12.97 1.27 8.97
CA LEU A 40 13.78 0.10 8.67
C LEU A 40 14.82 -0.05 9.75
N ILE A 41 14.94 -1.25 10.28
CA ILE A 41 15.91 -1.57 11.33
C ILE A 41 16.70 -2.82 10.98
N ARG A 42 17.98 -2.81 11.30
CA ARG A 42 18.82 -4.00 11.29
C ARG A 42 18.90 -4.53 12.70
N ILE A 43 18.69 -5.83 12.87
CA ILE A 43 18.69 -6.48 14.18
C ILE A 43 19.69 -7.62 14.22
N GLN A 44 20.24 -7.85 15.41
CA GLN A 44 20.85 -9.11 15.80
C GLN A 44 19.99 -9.74 16.90
N ALA A 45 19.52 -10.95 16.68
CA ALA A 45 18.54 -11.57 17.56
C ALA A 45 18.76 -13.09 17.69
N ARG A 46 18.24 -13.67 18.74
CA ARG A 46 18.10 -15.13 18.92
C ARG A 46 16.66 -15.53 18.70
N ALA A 47 16.42 -16.53 17.87
CA ALA A 47 15.09 -17.12 17.71
C ALA A 47 14.80 -18.06 18.89
N LEU A 48 13.64 -17.85 19.50
CA LEU A 48 13.15 -18.64 20.63
C LEU A 48 11.74 -19.16 20.29
N SER A 49 11.43 -20.37 20.75
CA SER A 49 10.06 -20.88 20.70
C SER A 49 9.33 -20.46 21.98
N PHE A 50 8.22 -19.75 21.83
CA PHE A 50 7.37 -19.35 22.94
C PHE A 50 5.90 -19.57 22.58
N LYS A 51 5.18 -20.38 23.37
CA LYS A 51 3.75 -20.72 23.16
C LYS A 51 3.47 -21.22 21.72
N ASN A 52 4.31 -22.12 21.22
CA ASN A 52 4.26 -22.69 19.86
C ASN A 52 4.43 -21.67 18.71
N ALA A 53 4.95 -20.49 18.98
CA ALA A 53 5.31 -19.48 17.97
C ALA A 53 6.79 -19.13 18.08
N ILE A 54 7.37 -18.72 16.95
CA ILE A 54 8.74 -18.17 16.93
C ILE A 54 8.68 -16.73 17.42
N GLN A 55 9.55 -16.39 18.36
CA GLN A 55 9.75 -15.04 18.85
C GLN A 55 11.25 -14.71 18.84
N LEU A 56 11.59 -13.48 18.48
CA LEU A 56 12.97 -13.00 18.50
C LEU A 56 13.31 -12.33 19.83
N SER A 57 14.41 -12.75 20.47
CA SER A 57 15.04 -11.99 21.54
C SER A 57 16.11 -11.11 20.90
N ILE A 58 15.85 -9.83 20.82
CA ILE A 58 16.70 -8.85 20.14
C ILE A 58 17.84 -8.46 21.08
N ILE A 59 19.08 -8.57 20.59
CA ILE A 59 20.31 -8.27 21.30
C ILE A 59 20.78 -6.87 20.92
N GLU A 60 20.80 -6.61 19.61
CA GLU A 60 21.23 -5.34 19.04
C GLU A 60 20.24 -4.91 17.95
N LEU A 61 20.08 -3.61 17.82
CA LEU A 61 19.30 -3.05 16.73
C LEU A 61 19.86 -1.66 16.35
N ARG A 62 19.73 -1.30 15.08
CA ARG A 62 20.04 0.04 14.59
C ARG A 62 19.05 0.43 13.50
N LYS A 63 18.77 1.72 13.39
CA LYS A 63 18.03 2.26 12.25
C LYS A 63 18.87 2.14 10.98
N VAL A 64 18.20 1.89 9.86
CA VAL A 64 18.80 1.74 8.54
C VAL A 64 18.17 2.78 7.61
N GLU A 65 19.01 3.44 6.82
CA GLU A 65 18.53 4.37 5.81
C GLU A 65 18.03 3.64 4.56
N ASP A 66 17.08 4.24 3.85
CA ASP A 66 16.48 3.64 2.66
C ASP A 66 17.53 3.31 1.57
N ALA A 67 18.59 4.09 1.49
CA ALA A 67 19.69 3.87 0.55
C ALA A 67 20.56 2.63 0.86
N GLU A 68 20.44 2.07 2.06
CA GLU A 68 21.21 0.88 2.47
C GLU A 68 20.52 -0.44 2.12
N VAL A 69 19.27 -0.41 1.61
CA VAL A 69 18.43 -1.59 1.44
C VAL A 69 17.65 -1.57 0.14
N GLU A 70 17.29 -2.72 -0.37
CA GLU A 70 16.31 -2.86 -1.44
C GLU A 70 14.90 -2.81 -0.84
N LEU A 71 14.18 -1.71 -1.04
CA LEU A 71 12.86 -1.49 -0.43
C LEU A 71 11.83 -2.56 -0.83
N ALA A 72 11.96 -3.15 -2.02
CA ALA A 72 11.10 -4.24 -2.48
C ALA A 72 11.17 -5.50 -1.61
N ASP A 73 12.21 -5.66 -0.80
CA ASP A 73 12.35 -6.77 0.14
C ASP A 73 11.52 -6.59 1.42
N TYR A 74 11.12 -5.37 1.71
CA TYR A 74 10.39 -5.02 2.94
C TYR A 74 8.92 -4.68 2.68
N PHE A 75 8.62 -4.19 1.49
CA PHE A 75 7.27 -3.81 1.10
C PHE A 75 6.78 -4.69 -0.04
N PRO A 76 5.63 -5.36 0.10
CA PRO A 76 5.02 -6.03 -1.04
C PRO A 76 4.75 -5.00 -2.13
N VAL A 77 5.10 -5.34 -3.38
CA VAL A 77 4.83 -4.53 -4.57
C VAL A 77 3.99 -5.33 -5.55
N ALA A 78 3.25 -4.65 -6.42
CA ALA A 78 2.53 -5.29 -7.51
C ALA A 78 3.49 -6.20 -8.32
N LYS A 79 3.04 -7.40 -8.67
CA LYS A 79 3.86 -8.38 -9.41
C LYS A 79 4.09 -7.99 -10.87
N GLY A 80 3.20 -7.15 -11.43
CA GLY A 80 3.29 -6.70 -12.81
C GLY A 80 4.16 -5.44 -12.97
N ASP A 81 4.52 -5.15 -14.23
CA ASP A 81 5.15 -3.89 -14.59
C ASP A 81 4.16 -2.73 -14.39
N ARG A 82 4.42 -1.90 -13.39
CA ARG A 82 3.56 -0.76 -13.06
C ARG A 82 3.50 0.28 -14.16
N ALA A 83 4.60 0.50 -14.87
CA ALA A 83 4.63 1.44 -15.99
C ALA A 83 3.73 0.95 -17.13
N ALA A 84 3.81 -0.34 -17.46
CA ALA A 84 2.95 -0.95 -18.47
C ALA A 84 1.46 -0.93 -18.05
N MET A 85 1.16 -1.24 -16.77
CA MET A 85 -0.21 -1.15 -16.25
C MET A 85 -0.77 0.27 -16.29
N PHE A 86 0.04 1.27 -15.95
CA PHE A 86 -0.37 2.67 -16.00
C PHE A 86 -0.60 3.13 -17.45
N ALA A 87 0.29 2.76 -18.37
CA ALA A 87 0.11 3.04 -19.81
C ALA A 87 -1.19 2.43 -20.36
N GLU A 88 -1.57 1.22 -19.91
CA GLU A 88 -2.82 0.60 -20.31
C GLU A 88 -4.06 1.35 -19.77
N ILE A 89 -4.02 1.86 -18.53
CA ILE A 89 -5.08 2.74 -18.00
C ILE A 89 -5.20 3.99 -18.87
N LEU A 90 -4.10 4.63 -19.22
CA LEU A 90 -4.12 5.82 -20.11
C LEU A 90 -4.70 5.48 -21.48
N ALA A 91 -4.37 4.32 -22.05
CA ALA A 91 -4.93 3.87 -23.31
C ALA A 91 -6.46 3.66 -23.23
N TYR A 92 -6.99 3.18 -22.11
CA TYR A 92 -8.44 3.15 -21.88
C TYR A 92 -9.04 4.56 -21.79
N CYS A 93 -8.37 5.52 -21.13
CA CYS A 93 -8.83 6.91 -21.08
C CYS A 93 -8.94 7.53 -22.49
N GLU A 94 -7.97 7.27 -23.38
CA GLU A 94 -7.95 7.75 -24.76
C GLU A 94 -9.06 7.16 -25.63
N GLN A 95 -9.53 5.97 -25.31
CA GLN A 95 -10.63 5.31 -26.02
C GLN A 95 -12.02 5.85 -25.65
N VAL A 96 -12.16 6.60 -24.56
CA VAL A 96 -13.42 7.22 -24.14
C VAL A 96 -13.74 8.37 -25.10
N LYS A 97 -14.87 8.26 -25.81
CA LYS A 97 -15.30 9.23 -26.85
C LYS A 97 -16.24 10.30 -26.33
N THR A 98 -16.93 10.04 -25.23
CA THR A 98 -17.86 11.00 -24.61
C THR A 98 -17.06 12.20 -24.07
N PRO A 99 -17.23 13.43 -24.61
CA PRO A 99 -16.31 14.53 -24.36
C PRO A 99 -16.16 14.92 -22.88
N CYS A 100 -17.28 14.93 -22.12
CA CYS A 100 -17.23 15.28 -20.69
C CYS A 100 -16.47 14.21 -19.86
N LEU A 101 -16.63 12.92 -20.18
CA LEU A 101 -15.93 11.84 -19.50
C LEU A 101 -14.44 11.83 -19.87
N ALA A 102 -14.11 12.05 -21.13
CA ALA A 102 -12.72 12.17 -21.59
C ALA A 102 -12.02 13.37 -20.91
N ALA A 103 -12.68 14.53 -20.83
CA ALA A 103 -12.15 15.71 -20.15
C ALA A 103 -11.93 15.45 -18.65
N LEU A 104 -12.87 14.75 -18.00
CA LEU A 104 -12.78 14.39 -16.59
C LEU A 104 -11.56 13.47 -16.35
N LEU A 105 -11.42 12.38 -17.09
CA LEU A 105 -10.28 11.45 -16.96
C LEU A 105 -8.95 12.17 -17.21
N GLN A 106 -8.89 13.01 -18.23
CA GLN A 106 -7.70 13.82 -18.52
C GLN A 106 -7.34 14.77 -17.38
N SER A 107 -8.33 15.37 -16.70
CA SER A 107 -8.07 16.28 -15.59
C SER A 107 -7.36 15.57 -14.42
N PHE A 108 -7.69 14.31 -14.17
CA PHE A 108 -7.02 13.51 -13.14
C PHE A 108 -5.58 13.11 -13.54
N PHE A 109 -5.39 12.58 -14.74
CA PHE A 109 -4.10 11.99 -15.11
C PHE A 109 -3.10 12.96 -15.74
N LYS A 110 -3.51 14.19 -16.07
CA LYS A 110 -2.59 15.31 -16.38
C LYS A 110 -1.98 15.94 -15.13
N ASP A 111 -2.62 15.78 -13.97
CA ASP A 111 -2.04 16.19 -12.70
C ASP A 111 -1.00 15.15 -12.27
N GLU A 112 0.28 15.54 -12.36
CA GLU A 112 1.42 14.65 -12.04
C GLU A 112 1.37 14.12 -10.60
N LYS A 113 0.84 14.90 -9.66
CA LYS A 113 0.69 14.50 -8.26
C LYS A 113 -0.35 13.38 -8.14
N ILE A 114 -1.53 13.55 -8.74
CA ILE A 114 -2.59 12.54 -8.73
C ILE A 114 -2.12 11.28 -9.45
N ALA A 115 -1.54 11.41 -10.64
CA ALA A 115 -1.02 10.29 -11.41
C ALA A 115 0.07 9.51 -10.63
N GLY A 116 0.99 10.23 -9.99
CA GLY A 116 2.03 9.64 -9.16
C GLY A 116 1.49 8.92 -7.93
N LEU A 117 0.51 9.50 -7.24
CA LEU A 117 -0.16 8.87 -6.10
C LEU A 117 -0.95 7.62 -6.55
N PHE A 118 -1.72 7.71 -7.63
CA PHE A 118 -2.50 6.60 -8.17
C PHE A 118 -1.62 5.40 -8.56
N GLY A 119 -0.48 5.64 -9.20
CA GLY A 119 0.48 4.60 -9.57
C GLY A 119 1.17 3.92 -8.38
N ARG A 120 1.10 4.50 -7.17
CA ARG A 120 1.77 3.98 -5.97
C ARG A 120 0.80 3.52 -4.88
N ALA A 121 -0.42 4.04 -4.84
CA ALA A 121 -1.38 3.78 -3.77
C ALA A 121 -1.70 2.29 -3.63
N PRO A 122 -1.89 1.78 -2.39
CA PRO A 122 -2.47 0.48 -2.14
C PRO A 122 -3.98 0.51 -2.39
N ALA A 123 -4.58 -0.64 -2.70
CA ALA A 123 -6.04 -0.73 -2.83
C ALA A 123 -6.77 -0.92 -1.51
N ALA A 124 -6.09 -1.37 -0.45
CA ALA A 124 -6.69 -1.64 0.85
C ALA A 124 -5.64 -1.58 1.97
N LYS A 125 -6.10 -1.57 3.24
CA LYS A 125 -5.22 -1.64 4.43
C LYS A 125 -4.94 -3.07 4.91
N GLY A 126 -5.84 -4.01 4.75
CA GLY A 126 -5.78 -5.29 5.46
C GLY A 126 -6.01 -6.56 4.64
N PHE A 127 -6.66 -6.49 3.47
CA PHE A 127 -6.96 -7.63 2.60
C PHE A 127 -6.75 -7.21 1.16
N HIS A 128 -6.32 -8.12 0.28
CA HIS A 128 -6.11 -7.93 -1.16
C HIS A 128 -5.43 -6.61 -1.58
N HIS A 129 -4.41 -6.70 -2.40
CA HIS A 129 -3.70 -5.54 -2.97
C HIS A 129 -3.16 -4.50 -1.96
N VAL A 130 -2.76 -4.96 -0.75
CA VAL A 130 -2.11 -4.14 0.30
C VAL A 130 -0.63 -4.00 -0.01
N TYR A 131 -0.32 -3.43 -1.16
CA TYR A 131 1.05 -3.23 -1.64
C TYR A 131 1.13 -2.01 -2.56
N ILE A 132 2.35 -1.54 -2.77
CA ILE A 132 2.62 -0.40 -3.67
C ILE A 132 2.16 -0.75 -5.09
N GLY A 133 1.29 0.10 -5.65
CA GLY A 133 0.66 -0.10 -6.95
C GLY A 133 -0.57 -1.02 -6.92
N GLY A 134 -1.05 -1.41 -5.73
CA GLY A 134 -2.24 -2.25 -5.59
C GLY A 134 -3.51 -1.62 -6.15
N LEU A 135 -3.68 -0.30 -5.98
CA LEU A 135 -4.81 0.44 -6.55
C LEU A 135 -4.79 0.42 -8.08
N LEU A 136 -3.62 0.64 -8.68
CA LEU A 136 -3.44 0.57 -10.13
C LEU A 136 -3.79 -0.81 -10.69
N GLU A 137 -3.26 -1.88 -10.08
CA GLU A 137 -3.53 -3.26 -10.50
C GLU A 137 -5.01 -3.62 -10.33
N HIS A 138 -5.62 -3.25 -9.19
CA HIS A 138 -7.05 -3.43 -8.95
C HIS A 138 -7.91 -2.72 -10.01
N THR A 139 -7.67 -1.42 -10.21
CA THR A 139 -8.40 -0.60 -11.17
C THR A 139 -8.29 -1.16 -12.58
N LEU A 140 -7.09 -1.54 -13.01
CA LEU A 140 -6.89 -2.13 -14.33
C LEU A 140 -7.66 -3.46 -14.48
N SER A 141 -7.67 -4.30 -13.46
CA SER A 141 -8.43 -5.55 -13.45
C SER A 141 -9.94 -5.28 -13.60
N VAL A 142 -10.46 -4.31 -12.86
CA VAL A 142 -11.88 -3.89 -12.94
C VAL A 142 -12.20 -3.36 -14.34
N VAL A 143 -11.38 -2.46 -14.88
CA VAL A 143 -11.59 -1.86 -16.21
C VAL A 143 -11.60 -2.92 -17.31
N ARG A 144 -10.66 -3.86 -17.29
CA ARG A 144 -10.64 -4.99 -18.25
C ARG A 144 -11.90 -5.83 -18.19
N LEU A 145 -12.43 -6.07 -16.97
CA LEU A 145 -13.69 -6.80 -16.80
C LEU A 145 -14.87 -6.00 -17.33
N LEU A 146 -14.95 -4.72 -17.03
CA LEU A 146 -16.00 -3.81 -17.49
C LEU A 146 -16.01 -3.64 -19.02
N ASP A 147 -14.83 -3.57 -19.64
CA ASP A 147 -14.69 -3.51 -21.10
C ASP A 147 -15.25 -4.75 -21.79
N ARG A 148 -14.94 -5.94 -21.27
CA ARG A 148 -15.52 -7.20 -21.75
C ARG A 148 -17.03 -7.24 -21.54
N ALA A 149 -17.51 -6.81 -20.38
CA ALA A 149 -18.94 -6.76 -20.09
C ALA A 149 -19.68 -5.79 -21.04
N ALA A 150 -19.11 -4.62 -21.32
CA ALA A 150 -19.68 -3.66 -22.27
C ALA A 150 -19.81 -4.23 -23.70
N GLY A 151 -18.86 -5.06 -24.12
CA GLY A 151 -18.92 -5.74 -25.41
C GLY A 151 -19.97 -6.86 -25.48
N HIS A 152 -20.36 -7.40 -24.32
CA HIS A 152 -21.33 -8.48 -24.22
C HIS A 152 -22.78 -7.99 -24.13
N TYR A 153 -23.05 -6.94 -23.39
CA TYR A 153 -24.41 -6.46 -23.13
C TYR A 153 -24.78 -5.29 -24.05
N ALA A 154 -25.80 -5.50 -24.91
CA ALA A 154 -26.33 -4.44 -25.75
C ALA A 154 -26.99 -3.33 -24.91
N GLY A 155 -26.79 -2.06 -25.32
CA GLY A 155 -27.37 -0.90 -24.65
C GLY A 155 -26.59 -0.36 -23.43
N VAL A 156 -25.48 -1.00 -23.08
CA VAL A 156 -24.59 -0.49 -22.03
C VAL A 156 -23.70 0.62 -22.59
N ASN A 157 -23.61 1.73 -21.86
CA ASN A 157 -22.69 2.81 -22.21
C ASN A 157 -21.26 2.45 -21.76
N ARG A 158 -20.44 1.99 -22.74
CA ARG A 158 -19.03 1.61 -22.50
C ARG A 158 -18.22 2.73 -21.89
N ASP A 159 -18.36 3.96 -22.39
CA ASP A 159 -17.56 5.09 -21.91
C ASP A 159 -17.84 5.38 -20.44
N LEU A 160 -19.10 5.29 -20.03
CA LEU A 160 -19.49 5.46 -18.63
C LEU A 160 -18.96 4.34 -17.74
N LEU A 161 -19.00 3.07 -18.22
CA LEU A 161 -18.44 1.96 -17.47
C LEU A 161 -16.93 2.09 -17.30
N ILE A 162 -16.20 2.43 -18.35
CA ILE A 162 -14.75 2.61 -18.30
C ILE A 162 -14.39 3.78 -17.37
N ALA A 163 -15.03 4.93 -17.53
CA ALA A 163 -14.77 6.08 -16.67
C ALA A 163 -15.11 5.77 -15.21
N GLY A 164 -16.26 5.16 -14.94
CA GLY A 164 -16.63 4.71 -13.60
C GLY A 164 -15.65 3.71 -13.02
N GLY A 165 -15.23 2.72 -13.81
CA GLY A 165 -14.24 1.72 -13.40
C GLY A 165 -12.86 2.30 -13.08
N ILE A 166 -12.44 3.36 -13.78
CA ILE A 166 -11.18 4.05 -13.49
C ILE A 166 -11.28 4.90 -12.22
N LEU A 167 -12.42 5.55 -11.99
CA LEU A 167 -12.57 6.55 -10.94
C LEU A 167 -13.19 6.01 -9.64
N HIS A 168 -13.79 4.80 -9.63
CA HIS A 168 -14.57 4.31 -8.48
C HIS A 168 -13.81 4.33 -7.14
N ASP A 169 -12.52 4.11 -7.20
CA ASP A 169 -11.62 4.01 -6.05
C ASP A 169 -10.55 5.12 -6.02
N ILE A 170 -10.65 6.14 -6.88
CA ILE A 170 -9.61 7.18 -7.01
C ILE A 170 -9.33 7.90 -5.69
N GLY A 171 -10.33 8.06 -4.84
CA GLY A 171 -10.21 8.71 -3.52
C GLY A 171 -9.26 7.99 -2.56
N LYS A 172 -8.93 6.71 -2.81
CA LYS A 172 -7.95 5.95 -2.01
C LYS A 172 -6.55 6.54 -2.02
N ILE A 173 -6.21 7.37 -3.02
CA ILE A 173 -4.94 8.11 -3.04
C ILE A 173 -4.79 9.08 -1.86
N TYR A 174 -5.91 9.50 -1.24
CA TYR A 174 -5.96 10.37 -0.07
C TYR A 174 -6.46 9.65 1.18
N GLU A 175 -7.17 8.52 1.03
CA GLU A 175 -7.64 7.72 2.16
C GLU A 175 -6.49 7.12 2.93
N PHE A 176 -5.42 6.71 2.24
CA PHE A 176 -4.27 6.08 2.85
C PHE A 176 -3.04 6.98 2.85
N SER A 177 -2.30 6.92 3.97
CA SER A 177 -0.88 7.26 4.03
C SER A 177 -0.09 5.97 3.79
N PHE A 178 0.80 5.97 2.81
CA PHE A 178 1.49 4.75 2.35
C PHE A 178 2.98 4.97 2.03
N GLU A 179 3.62 5.90 2.74
CA GLU A 179 5.05 6.13 2.56
C GLU A 179 5.87 4.91 2.98
N ARG A 180 5.60 4.36 4.16
CA ARG A 180 6.28 3.17 4.71
C ARG A 180 5.32 2.12 5.26
N ILE A 181 4.18 2.54 5.75
CA ILE A 181 3.13 1.66 6.27
C ILE A 181 1.81 2.14 5.68
N VAL A 182 0.95 1.20 5.30
CA VAL A 182 -0.40 1.55 4.88
C VAL A 182 -1.26 1.80 6.12
N GLU A 183 -1.58 3.07 6.35
CA GLU A 183 -2.48 3.50 7.41
C GLU A 183 -3.53 4.46 6.86
N TYR A 184 -4.67 4.58 7.56
CA TYR A 184 -5.63 5.62 7.22
C TYR A 184 -5.03 7.00 7.52
N SER A 185 -5.14 7.90 6.56
CA SER A 185 -4.92 9.33 6.79
C SER A 185 -6.04 9.90 7.69
N ASP A 186 -5.88 11.10 8.22
CA ASP A 186 -6.96 11.75 8.97
C ASP A 186 -8.22 11.96 8.12
N PRO A 187 -8.13 12.48 6.87
CA PRO A 187 -9.28 12.50 5.96
C PRO A 187 -9.86 11.11 5.70
N GLY A 188 -9.01 10.10 5.51
CA GLY A 188 -9.45 8.73 5.25
C GLY A 188 -10.24 8.09 6.40
N ARG A 189 -9.91 8.45 7.65
CA ARG A 189 -10.68 8.00 8.82
C ARG A 189 -12.02 8.69 8.98
N LEU A 190 -12.12 9.94 8.54
CA LEU A 190 -13.31 10.78 8.74
C LEU A 190 -14.31 10.65 7.59
N VAL A 191 -13.82 10.56 6.37
CA VAL A 191 -14.64 10.64 5.15
C VAL A 191 -14.59 9.35 4.33
N GLY A 192 -13.48 8.62 4.37
CA GLY A 192 -13.23 7.47 3.50
C GLY A 192 -12.79 7.91 2.09
N HIS A 193 -13.00 7.05 1.09
CA HIS A 193 -12.61 7.30 -0.30
C HIS A 193 -13.79 7.57 -1.24
N ILE A 194 -15.01 7.36 -0.77
CA ILE A 194 -16.25 7.63 -1.51
C ILE A 194 -16.89 8.88 -0.88
N VAL A 195 -16.95 9.95 -1.63
CA VAL A 195 -17.57 11.23 -1.24
C VAL A 195 -18.69 11.54 -2.22
#